data_6ef85aeab897330ae9873fa17b539a95
#
_entry.id   6ef85aeab897330ae9873fa17b539a95
#
_cell.length_a   1.000
_cell.length_b   1.000
_cell.length_c   1.000
_cell.angle_alpha   90.00
_cell.angle_beta   90.00
_cell.angle_gamma   90.00
#
_symmetry.space_group_name_H-M   'P 1'
#
loop_
_entity.id
_entity.type
_entity.pdbx_description
1 polymer ?
#
loop_
_entity_poly.entity_id
_entity_poly.type
_entity_poly.pdbx_seq_one_letter_code
_entity_poly.pdbx_strand_id
1 'polypeptide(L)'
;MTRAEPPIVNDRFAPRLALFYAAFFVMSGLHMMAFPVWLSAKGLDVAAIGIVLATPQFLRLIAIPVGTRLADRRGALNGPLAATALATAAGMVLVAFADGFTAILAAVVIVALVSAPVLPLSDAYALKGLAARGLSYGPVRLWGSVAFIAANLAGGLMLSTLAPVHLIWPIVATYAAMAVTTLMLVRLPATPRTPTERSHGH
;
A
#
# COMPACT_ATOMS: atom_id res chain seq x y z
N MET A 1 -27.77 -0.40 -34.89
CA MET A 1 -27.10 -1.55 -34.28
C MET A 1 -25.63 -1.21 -34.11
N THR A 2 -25.26 -0.58 -32.98
CA THR A 2 -23.87 -0.25 -32.64
C THR A 2 -23.18 -1.53 -32.21
N ARG A 3 -22.21 -2.00 -33.00
CA ARG A 3 -21.34 -3.11 -32.64
C ARG A 3 -20.60 -2.71 -31.35
N ALA A 4 -20.93 -3.35 -30.24
CA ALA A 4 -20.12 -3.24 -29.02
C ALA A 4 -18.72 -3.75 -29.38
N GLU A 5 -17.69 -2.89 -29.26
CA GLU A 5 -16.31 -3.32 -29.35
C GLU A 5 -16.09 -4.46 -28.35
N PRO A 6 -15.41 -5.54 -28.76
CA PRO A 6 -15.11 -6.64 -27.85
C PRO A 6 -14.27 -6.08 -26.68
N PRO A 7 -14.55 -6.51 -25.43
CA PRO A 7 -13.79 -6.04 -24.27
C PRO A 7 -12.30 -6.34 -24.49
N ILE A 8 -11.44 -5.36 -24.22
CA ILE A 8 -9.98 -5.51 -24.28
C ILE A 8 -9.60 -6.54 -23.21
N VAL A 9 -9.58 -7.80 -23.60
CA VAL A 9 -9.20 -8.92 -22.73
C VAL A 9 -7.68 -8.91 -22.63
N ASN A 10 -7.13 -8.07 -21.73
CA ASN A 10 -5.78 -8.26 -21.27
C ASN A 10 -5.83 -9.32 -20.15
N ASP A 11 -5.67 -10.59 -20.49
CA ASP A 11 -5.72 -11.73 -19.58
C ASP A 11 -4.81 -11.64 -18.35
N ARG A 12 -3.88 -10.69 -18.34
CA ARG A 12 -2.92 -10.48 -17.26
C ARG A 12 -3.33 -9.41 -16.24
N PHE A 13 -4.47 -8.71 -16.42
CA PHE A 13 -4.89 -7.65 -15.49
C PHE A 13 -5.25 -8.21 -14.11
N ALA A 14 -6.18 -9.16 -14.05
CA ALA A 14 -6.63 -9.75 -12.78
C ALA A 14 -5.52 -10.47 -12.00
N PRO A 15 -4.67 -11.33 -12.61
CA PRO A 15 -3.57 -11.95 -11.89
C PRO A 15 -2.51 -10.96 -11.39
N ARG A 16 -2.18 -9.90 -12.14
CA ARG A 16 -1.25 -8.87 -11.66
C ARG A 16 -1.82 -8.07 -10.50
N LEU A 17 -3.11 -7.77 -10.56
CA LEU A 17 -3.81 -7.10 -9.49
C LEU A 17 -3.91 -7.98 -8.23
N ALA A 18 -4.19 -9.27 -8.39
CA ALA A 18 -4.18 -10.24 -7.28
C ALA A 18 -2.80 -10.35 -6.63
N LEU A 19 -1.72 -10.38 -7.45
CA LEU A 19 -0.34 -10.37 -6.95
C LEU A 19 -0.03 -9.09 -6.15
N PHE A 20 -0.48 -7.92 -6.64
CA PHE A 20 -0.32 -6.67 -5.90
C PHE A 20 -1.04 -6.74 -4.54
N TYR A 21 -2.32 -7.18 -4.50
CA TYR A 21 -3.03 -7.32 -3.23
C TYR A 21 -2.36 -8.35 -2.31
N ALA A 22 -1.90 -9.48 -2.85
CA ALA A 22 -1.14 -10.45 -2.06
C ALA A 22 0.11 -9.80 -1.43
N ALA A 23 0.92 -9.10 -2.22
CA ALA A 23 2.13 -8.41 -1.73
C ALA A 23 1.79 -7.33 -0.68
N PHE A 24 0.75 -6.51 -0.92
CA PHE A 24 0.29 -5.48 0.02
C PHE A 24 -0.15 -6.09 1.35
N PHE A 25 -0.87 -7.21 1.31
CA PHE A 25 -1.36 -7.85 2.54
C PHE A 25 -0.32 -8.69 3.25
N VAL A 26 0.66 -9.27 2.54
CA VAL A 26 1.87 -9.85 3.16
C VAL A 26 2.65 -8.78 3.92
N MET A 27 2.89 -7.64 3.29
CA MET A 27 3.54 -6.48 3.90
C MET A 27 2.78 -6.03 5.16
N SER A 28 1.45 -5.88 5.06
CA SER A 28 0.61 -5.44 6.19
C SER A 28 0.62 -6.44 7.34
N GLY A 29 0.49 -7.74 7.06
CA GLY A 29 0.48 -8.80 8.07
C GLY A 29 1.81 -8.90 8.82
N LEU A 30 2.92 -8.93 8.08
CA LEU A 30 4.24 -9.00 8.68
C LEU A 30 4.57 -7.74 9.49
N HIS A 31 4.25 -6.55 8.95
CA HIS A 31 4.44 -5.29 9.66
C HIS A 31 3.65 -5.27 10.98
N MET A 32 2.38 -5.64 10.95
CA MET A 32 1.52 -5.63 12.14
C MET A 32 2.05 -6.52 13.24
N MET A 33 2.63 -7.67 12.90
CA MET A 33 3.13 -8.64 13.87
C MET A 33 4.56 -8.35 14.34
N ALA A 34 5.47 -8.06 13.42
CA ALA A 34 6.90 -7.99 13.72
C ALA A 34 7.38 -6.59 14.12
N PHE A 35 6.71 -5.52 13.67
CA PHE A 35 7.16 -4.15 13.92
C PHE A 35 7.14 -3.75 15.41
N PRO A 36 6.09 -4.07 16.21
CA PRO A 36 6.09 -3.80 17.65
C PRO A 36 7.23 -4.51 18.39
N VAL A 37 7.56 -5.73 17.98
CA VAL A 37 8.64 -6.52 18.57
C VAL A 37 10.00 -5.90 18.26
N TRP A 38 10.19 -5.43 17.02
CA TRP A 38 11.38 -4.70 16.63
C TRP A 38 11.52 -3.37 17.40
N LEU A 39 10.46 -2.60 17.60
CA LEU A 39 10.47 -1.37 18.40
C LEU A 39 10.91 -1.64 19.83
N SER A 40 10.43 -2.72 20.44
CA SER A 40 10.88 -3.16 21.78
C SER A 40 12.38 -3.52 21.79
N ALA A 41 12.88 -4.20 20.75
CA ALA A 41 14.30 -4.51 20.61
C ALA A 41 15.18 -3.26 20.40
N LYS A 42 14.61 -2.17 19.90
CA LYS A 42 15.25 -0.84 19.82
C LYS A 42 15.24 -0.09 21.15
N GLY A 43 14.74 -0.71 22.23
CA GLY A 43 14.72 -0.13 23.59
C GLY A 43 13.57 0.84 23.85
N LEU A 44 12.53 0.88 23.01
CA LEU A 44 11.35 1.68 23.28
C LEU A 44 10.50 1.00 24.37
N ASP A 45 10.02 1.79 25.31
CA ASP A 45 9.05 1.33 26.31
C ASP A 45 7.64 1.18 25.71
N VAL A 46 6.73 0.58 26.48
CA VAL A 46 5.36 0.27 26.01
C VAL A 46 4.60 1.54 25.61
N ALA A 47 4.79 2.67 26.29
CA ALA A 47 4.13 3.93 25.99
C ALA A 47 4.63 4.51 24.65
N ALA A 48 5.95 4.53 24.43
CA ALA A 48 6.57 4.97 23.19
C ALA A 48 6.13 4.10 22.00
N ILE A 49 6.10 2.76 22.17
CA ILE A 49 5.58 1.85 21.15
C ILE A 49 4.12 2.18 20.83
N GLY A 50 3.28 2.38 21.84
CA GLY A 50 1.88 2.76 21.64
C GLY A 50 1.73 4.05 20.82
N ILE A 51 2.54 5.08 21.11
CA ILE A 51 2.55 6.34 20.36
C ILE A 51 2.96 6.10 18.89
N VAL A 52 4.06 5.37 18.66
CA VAL A 52 4.55 5.07 17.30
C VAL A 52 3.50 4.32 16.47
N LEU A 53 2.78 3.36 17.06
CA LEU A 53 1.76 2.57 16.38
C LEU A 53 0.43 3.32 16.17
N ALA A 54 0.05 4.21 17.10
CA ALA A 54 -1.18 4.99 17.02
C ALA A 54 -1.06 6.17 16.03
N THR A 55 0.08 6.83 15.98
CA THR A 55 0.30 8.03 15.16
C THR A 55 -0.11 7.86 13.69
N PRO A 56 0.25 6.78 12.97
CA PRO A 56 -0.20 6.55 11.61
C PRO A 56 -1.71 6.52 11.43
N GLN A 57 -2.44 6.01 12.41
CA GLN A 57 -3.91 5.88 12.33
C GLN A 57 -4.59 7.26 12.32
N PHE A 58 -4.12 8.18 13.15
CA PHE A 58 -4.62 9.56 13.17
C PHE A 58 -4.22 10.32 11.90
N LEU A 59 -2.98 10.17 11.45
CA LEU A 59 -2.52 10.83 10.23
C LEU A 59 -3.28 10.40 8.97
N ARG A 60 -3.74 9.16 8.89
CA ARG A 60 -4.54 8.66 7.77
C ARG A 60 -5.84 9.43 7.58
N LEU A 61 -6.46 9.94 8.65
CA LEU A 61 -7.69 10.73 8.56
C LEU A 61 -7.52 11.97 7.67
N ILE A 62 -6.32 12.57 7.67
CA ILE A 62 -6.00 13.75 6.86
C ILE A 62 -5.30 13.36 5.56
N ALA A 63 -4.37 12.40 5.63
CA ALA A 63 -3.51 12.05 4.51
C ALA A 63 -4.28 11.33 3.37
N ILE A 64 -5.31 10.53 3.67
CA ILE A 64 -6.12 9.87 2.64
C ILE A 64 -6.85 10.88 1.75
N PRO A 65 -7.67 11.82 2.28
CA PRO A 65 -8.35 12.80 1.43
C PRO A 65 -7.40 13.66 0.60
N VAL A 66 -6.28 14.06 1.18
CA VAL A 66 -5.27 14.88 0.48
C VAL A 66 -4.60 14.10 -0.63
N GLY A 67 -4.16 12.87 -0.35
CA GLY A 67 -3.48 12.01 -1.30
C GLY A 67 -4.36 11.59 -2.48
N THR A 68 -5.62 11.25 -2.23
CA THR A 68 -6.58 10.88 -3.29
C THR A 68 -6.91 12.07 -4.19
N ARG A 69 -7.16 13.26 -3.61
CA ARG A 69 -7.39 14.50 -4.39
C ARG A 69 -6.20 14.86 -5.29
N LEU A 70 -4.97 14.68 -4.79
CA LEU A 70 -3.76 14.94 -5.56
C LEU A 70 -3.59 13.94 -6.72
N ALA A 71 -3.98 12.68 -6.52
CA ALA A 71 -3.98 11.66 -7.55
C ALA A 71 -5.04 11.93 -8.63
N ASP A 72 -6.25 12.34 -8.24
CA ASP A 72 -7.35 12.65 -9.15
C ASP A 72 -6.98 13.79 -10.13
N ARG A 73 -6.21 14.78 -9.65
CA ARG A 73 -5.72 15.87 -10.50
C ARG A 73 -4.81 15.41 -11.65
N ARG A 74 -4.16 14.25 -11.52
CA ARG A 74 -3.26 13.69 -12.55
C ARG A 74 -3.96 12.83 -13.60
N GLY A 75 -5.24 12.49 -13.42
CA GLY A 75 -6.06 11.75 -14.39
C GLY A 75 -5.66 10.29 -14.63
N ALA A 76 -4.49 9.85 -14.16
CA ALA A 76 -4.00 8.49 -14.28
C ALA A 76 -3.64 7.93 -12.90
N LEU A 77 -4.16 6.74 -12.55
CA LEU A 77 -3.99 6.16 -11.22
C LEU A 77 -2.64 5.43 -11.04
N ASN A 78 -2.06 4.90 -12.12
CA ASN A 78 -0.83 4.08 -12.04
C ASN A 78 0.38 4.89 -11.55
N GLY A 79 0.59 6.09 -12.05
CA GLY A 79 1.74 6.93 -11.67
C GLY A 79 1.73 7.29 -10.19
N PRO A 80 0.66 7.90 -9.66
CA PRO A 80 0.52 8.18 -8.24
C PRO A 80 0.67 6.95 -7.36
N LEU A 81 0.04 5.82 -7.74
CA LEU A 81 0.12 4.57 -6.98
C LEU A 81 1.56 4.03 -6.92
N ALA A 82 2.27 4.01 -8.05
CA ALA A 82 3.67 3.58 -8.07
C ALA A 82 4.58 4.53 -7.28
N ALA A 83 4.39 5.84 -7.43
CA ALA A 83 5.19 6.84 -6.72
C ALA A 83 5.01 6.74 -5.20
N THR A 84 3.78 6.61 -4.71
CA THR A 84 3.49 6.46 -3.28
C THR A 84 4.02 5.13 -2.74
N ALA A 85 3.91 4.02 -3.48
CA ALA A 85 4.42 2.73 -3.08
C ALA A 85 5.96 2.72 -2.97
N LEU A 86 6.65 3.30 -3.96
CA LEU A 86 8.11 3.44 -3.94
C LEU A 86 8.59 4.33 -2.80
N ALA A 87 7.95 5.49 -2.61
CA ALA A 87 8.27 6.40 -1.52
C ALA A 87 8.00 5.77 -0.14
N THR A 88 6.94 4.94 -0.02
CA THR A 88 6.66 4.16 1.19
C THR A 88 7.77 3.15 1.48
N ALA A 89 8.23 2.41 0.45
CA ALA A 89 9.33 1.46 0.60
C ALA A 89 10.65 2.16 0.99
N ALA A 90 10.97 3.29 0.36
CA ALA A 90 12.13 4.10 0.71
C ALA A 90 12.03 4.66 2.14
N GLY A 91 10.85 5.14 2.54
CA GLY A 91 10.59 5.59 3.91
C GLY A 91 10.76 4.47 4.93
N MET A 92 10.40 3.23 4.60
CA MET A 92 10.60 2.09 5.49
C MET A 92 12.09 1.74 5.68
N VAL A 93 12.92 1.98 4.65
CA VAL A 93 14.38 1.91 4.78
C VAL A 93 14.89 2.96 5.76
N LEU A 94 14.37 4.20 5.71
CA LEU A 94 14.71 5.23 6.69
C LEU A 94 14.36 4.80 8.12
N VAL A 95 13.19 4.17 8.32
CA VAL A 95 12.80 3.63 9.63
C VAL A 95 13.81 2.59 10.11
N ALA A 96 14.32 1.72 9.23
CA ALA A 96 15.28 0.68 9.59
C ALA A 96 16.59 1.22 10.15
N PHE A 97 17.03 2.41 9.68
CA PHE A 97 18.25 3.09 10.14
C PHE A 97 18.01 4.12 11.26
N ALA A 98 16.75 4.35 11.64
CA ALA A 98 16.43 5.29 12.72
C ALA A 98 16.74 4.68 14.08
N ASP A 99 17.32 5.50 14.98
CA ASP A 99 17.61 5.14 16.35
C ASP A 99 16.98 6.12 17.34
N GLY A 100 16.42 5.56 18.43
CA GLY A 100 15.74 6.33 19.45
C GLY A 100 14.31 6.75 19.05
N PHE A 101 13.49 7.06 20.06
CA PHE A 101 12.06 7.33 19.92
C PHE A 101 11.75 8.42 18.88
N THR A 102 12.41 9.58 18.98
CA THR A 102 12.11 10.75 18.14
C THR A 102 12.40 10.50 16.66
N ALA A 103 13.55 9.88 16.35
CA ALA A 103 13.94 9.59 14.98
C ALA A 103 13.02 8.53 14.36
N ILE A 104 12.70 7.47 15.10
CA ILE A 104 11.77 6.41 14.67
C ILE A 104 10.39 7.01 14.44
N LEU A 105 9.86 7.81 15.39
CA LEU A 105 8.55 8.44 15.24
C LEU A 105 8.51 9.37 14.02
N ALA A 106 9.52 10.20 13.80
CA ALA A 106 9.59 11.10 12.66
C ALA A 106 9.60 10.31 11.33
N ALA A 107 10.40 9.25 11.22
CA ALA A 107 10.43 8.39 10.06
C ALA A 107 9.08 7.69 9.82
N VAL A 108 8.44 7.18 10.86
CA VAL A 108 7.10 6.55 10.79
C VAL A 108 6.04 7.55 10.38
N VAL A 109 6.08 8.80 10.83
CA VAL A 109 5.19 9.88 10.38
C VAL A 109 5.32 10.10 8.87
N ILE A 110 6.54 10.20 8.35
CA ILE A 110 6.78 10.35 6.91
C ILE A 110 6.19 9.16 6.13
N VAL A 111 6.48 7.93 6.57
CA VAL A 111 5.92 6.70 5.96
C VAL A 111 4.39 6.71 6.00
N ALA A 112 3.79 7.11 7.12
CA ALA A 112 2.34 7.15 7.28
C ALA A 112 1.67 8.11 6.29
N LEU A 113 2.21 9.32 6.13
CA LEU A 113 1.69 10.34 5.21
C LEU A 113 1.76 9.87 3.76
N VAL A 114 2.87 9.25 3.36
CA VAL A 114 3.09 8.80 1.98
C VAL A 114 2.33 7.52 1.67
N SER A 115 2.21 6.59 2.63
CA SER A 115 1.54 5.29 2.44
C SER A 115 0.01 5.38 2.51
N ALA A 116 -0.55 6.39 3.16
CA ALA A 116 -1.98 6.52 3.39
C ALA A 116 -2.84 6.36 2.12
N PRO A 117 -2.50 6.96 0.95
CA PRO A 117 -3.30 6.83 -0.26
C PRO A 117 -3.08 5.53 -1.03
N VAL A 118 -2.11 4.67 -0.67
CA VAL A 118 -1.79 3.45 -1.45
C VAL A 118 -3.00 2.54 -1.58
N LEU A 119 -3.67 2.19 -0.49
CA LEU A 119 -4.82 1.29 -0.53
C LEU A 119 -6.04 1.90 -1.24
N PRO A 120 -6.50 3.13 -0.91
CA PRO A 120 -7.59 3.77 -1.64
C PRO A 120 -7.32 3.92 -3.15
N LEU A 121 -6.10 4.27 -3.54
CA LEU A 121 -5.73 4.38 -4.95
C LEU A 121 -5.72 3.01 -5.64
N SER A 122 -5.25 1.96 -4.96
CA SER A 122 -5.27 0.60 -5.51
C SER A 122 -6.70 0.07 -5.66
N ASP A 123 -7.60 0.38 -4.73
CA ASP A 123 -9.01 -0.01 -4.81
C ASP A 123 -9.73 0.74 -5.95
N ALA A 124 -9.48 2.05 -6.11
CA ALA A 124 -10.00 2.82 -7.23
C ALA A 124 -9.48 2.29 -8.58
N TYR A 125 -8.19 1.97 -8.67
CA TYR A 125 -7.58 1.35 -9.85
C TYR A 125 -8.23 -0.02 -10.15
N ALA A 126 -8.38 -0.86 -9.12
CA ALA A 126 -8.95 -2.20 -9.24
C ALA A 126 -10.40 -2.15 -9.74
N LEU A 127 -11.26 -1.35 -9.10
CA LEU A 127 -12.67 -1.22 -9.45
C LEU A 127 -12.82 -0.73 -10.90
N LYS A 128 -12.09 0.31 -11.29
CA LYS A 128 -12.11 0.84 -12.66
C LYS A 128 -11.62 -0.18 -13.68
N GLY A 129 -10.50 -0.86 -13.41
CA GLY A 129 -9.90 -1.79 -14.34
C GLY A 129 -10.69 -3.10 -14.50
N LEU A 130 -11.28 -3.61 -13.42
CA LEU A 130 -12.13 -4.81 -13.43
C LEU A 130 -13.48 -4.54 -14.08
N ALA A 131 -14.13 -3.40 -13.77
CA ALA A 131 -15.40 -3.01 -14.39
C ALA A 131 -15.29 -2.91 -15.91
N ALA A 132 -14.19 -2.30 -16.43
CA ALA A 132 -13.95 -2.20 -17.87
C ALA A 132 -13.77 -3.57 -18.56
N ARG A 133 -13.56 -4.65 -17.79
CA ARG A 133 -13.35 -6.03 -18.26
C ARG A 133 -14.49 -6.98 -17.91
N GLY A 134 -15.55 -6.49 -17.27
CA GLY A 134 -16.65 -7.33 -16.78
C GLY A 134 -16.24 -8.32 -15.69
N LEU A 135 -15.13 -8.05 -14.96
CA LEU A 135 -14.61 -8.92 -13.91
C LEU A 135 -15.05 -8.45 -12.53
N SER A 136 -15.25 -9.41 -11.61
CA SER A 136 -15.63 -9.15 -10.22
C SER A 136 -14.42 -8.80 -9.36
N TYR A 137 -14.58 -7.82 -8.45
CA TYR A 137 -13.55 -7.39 -7.51
C TYR A 137 -13.25 -8.42 -6.41
N GLY A 138 -14.31 -9.10 -5.90
CA GLY A 138 -14.22 -10.00 -4.74
C GLY A 138 -13.15 -11.09 -4.88
N PRO A 139 -13.14 -11.91 -5.95
CA PRO A 139 -12.16 -12.97 -6.13
C PRO A 139 -10.71 -12.47 -6.16
N VAL A 140 -10.46 -11.29 -6.75
CA VAL A 140 -9.12 -10.69 -6.80
C VAL A 140 -8.68 -10.23 -5.41
N ARG A 141 -9.60 -9.61 -4.66
CA ARG A 141 -9.34 -9.09 -3.31
C ARG A 141 -9.16 -10.21 -2.28
N LEU A 142 -9.79 -11.37 -2.50
CA LEU A 142 -9.66 -12.55 -1.64
C LEU A 142 -8.21 -13.01 -1.49
N TRP A 143 -7.40 -12.96 -2.54
CA TRP A 143 -5.97 -13.31 -2.50
C TRP A 143 -5.20 -12.45 -1.48
N GLY A 144 -5.60 -11.20 -1.28
CA GLY A 144 -5.06 -10.36 -0.22
C GLY A 144 -5.35 -10.94 1.17
N SER A 145 -6.57 -11.38 1.43
CA SER A 145 -6.94 -11.97 2.73
C SER A 145 -6.19 -13.27 3.01
N VAL A 146 -6.08 -14.15 2.02
CA VAL A 146 -5.28 -15.39 2.13
C VAL A 146 -3.81 -15.06 2.41
N ALA A 147 -3.24 -14.12 1.67
CA ALA A 147 -1.87 -13.67 1.85
C ALA A 147 -1.62 -13.04 3.23
N PHE A 148 -2.58 -12.28 3.76
CA PHE A 148 -2.51 -11.71 5.11
C PHE A 148 -2.44 -12.80 6.19
N ILE A 149 -3.31 -13.82 6.10
CA ILE A 149 -3.29 -14.95 7.04
C ILE A 149 -1.96 -15.70 6.96
N ALA A 150 -1.50 -16.02 5.76
CA ALA A 150 -0.23 -16.71 5.55
C ALA A 150 0.95 -15.90 6.09
N ALA A 151 0.95 -14.57 5.89
CA ALA A 151 1.99 -13.68 6.40
C ALA A 151 2.01 -13.61 7.92
N ASN A 152 0.85 -13.62 8.59
CA ASN A 152 0.79 -13.67 10.06
C ASN A 152 1.31 -15.00 10.60
N LEU A 153 0.99 -16.13 9.96
CA LEU A 153 1.53 -17.44 10.36
C LEU A 153 3.05 -17.51 10.17
N ALA A 154 3.54 -17.06 8.98
CA ALA A 154 4.97 -16.99 8.70
C ALA A 154 5.69 -16.02 9.65
N GLY A 155 5.08 -14.88 9.96
CA GLY A 155 5.59 -13.89 10.91
C GLY A 155 5.76 -14.47 12.30
N GLY A 156 4.79 -15.25 12.79
CA GLY A 156 4.90 -15.98 14.06
C GLY A 156 6.10 -16.93 14.10
N LEU A 157 6.31 -17.68 13.01
CA LEU A 157 7.48 -18.55 12.89
C LEU A 157 8.79 -17.76 12.81
N MET A 158 8.81 -16.62 12.13
CA MET A 158 9.99 -15.73 12.07
C MET A 158 10.35 -15.19 13.46
N LEU A 159 9.36 -14.83 14.28
CA LEU A 159 9.59 -14.36 15.65
C LEU A 159 10.28 -15.41 16.54
N SER A 160 10.10 -16.70 16.27
CA SER A 160 10.77 -17.78 17.01
C SER A 160 12.19 -18.09 16.53
N THR A 161 12.56 -17.64 15.32
CA THR A 161 13.83 -18.01 14.67
C THR A 161 14.81 -16.85 14.50
N LEU A 162 14.30 -15.62 14.34
CA LEU A 162 15.13 -14.44 14.12
C LEU A 162 15.29 -13.62 15.39
N ALA A 163 16.49 -13.07 15.58
CA ALA A 163 16.71 -12.10 16.64
C ALA A 163 15.83 -10.84 16.37
N PRO A 164 15.13 -10.31 17.40
CA PRO A 164 14.16 -9.22 17.23
C PRO A 164 14.70 -7.98 16.52
N VAL A 165 15.99 -7.66 16.70
CA VAL A 165 16.63 -6.52 16.04
C VAL A 165 16.72 -6.66 14.51
N HIS A 166 16.68 -7.87 13.99
CA HIS A 166 16.75 -8.13 12.55
C HIS A 166 15.38 -8.22 11.86
N LEU A 167 14.28 -8.18 12.61
CA LEU A 167 12.91 -8.27 12.07
C LEU A 167 12.56 -7.12 11.11
N ILE A 168 13.28 -6.01 11.20
CA ILE A 168 13.07 -4.87 10.30
C ILE A 168 13.37 -5.21 8.83
N TRP A 169 14.35 -6.07 8.56
CA TRP A 169 14.76 -6.38 7.20
C TRP A 169 13.73 -7.17 6.39
N PRO A 170 13.14 -8.26 6.94
CA PRO A 170 11.97 -8.89 6.30
C PRO A 170 10.80 -7.91 6.07
N ILE A 171 10.53 -7.01 7.02
CA ILE A 171 9.50 -5.98 6.84
C ILE A 171 9.87 -5.11 5.63
N VAL A 172 11.07 -4.53 5.58
CA VAL A 172 11.55 -3.71 4.45
C VAL A 172 11.45 -4.47 3.13
N ALA A 173 11.83 -5.75 3.11
CA ALA A 173 11.74 -6.58 1.91
C ALA A 173 10.29 -6.72 1.40
N THR A 174 9.29 -6.86 2.30
CA THR A 174 7.89 -6.91 1.88
C THR A 174 7.37 -5.57 1.35
N TYR A 175 7.83 -4.44 1.88
CA TYR A 175 7.54 -3.11 1.33
C TYR A 175 8.13 -2.93 -0.07
N ALA A 176 9.37 -3.38 -0.28
CA ALA A 176 10.00 -3.37 -1.59
C ALA A 176 9.27 -4.29 -2.59
N ALA A 177 8.88 -5.49 -2.17
CA ALA A 177 8.08 -6.40 -2.99
C ALA A 177 6.73 -5.79 -3.40
N MET A 178 6.01 -5.15 -2.47
CA MET A 178 4.78 -4.42 -2.76
C MET A 178 5.02 -3.31 -3.79
N ALA A 179 6.09 -2.51 -3.64
CA ALA A 179 6.43 -1.46 -4.59
C ALA A 179 6.75 -2.02 -5.99
N VAL A 180 7.48 -3.13 -6.08
CA VAL A 180 7.75 -3.81 -7.36
C VAL A 180 6.46 -4.27 -8.02
N THR A 181 5.52 -4.86 -7.28
CA THR A 181 4.25 -5.30 -7.86
C THR A 181 3.40 -4.14 -8.40
N THR A 182 3.50 -2.93 -7.85
CA THR A 182 2.82 -1.75 -8.43
C THR A 182 3.36 -1.39 -9.81
N LEU A 183 4.66 -1.59 -10.06
CA LEU A 183 5.27 -1.34 -11.38
C LEU A 183 4.80 -2.36 -12.43
N MET A 184 4.36 -3.54 -12.00
CA MET A 184 3.83 -4.59 -12.88
C MET A 184 2.36 -4.37 -13.26
N LEU A 185 1.66 -3.41 -12.65
CA LEU A 185 0.26 -3.13 -12.93
C LEU A 185 0.07 -2.59 -14.36
N VAL A 186 -0.99 -3.04 -15.02
CA VAL A 186 -1.34 -2.63 -16.39
C VAL A 186 -1.76 -1.15 -16.38
N ARG A 187 -1.23 -0.35 -17.30
CA ARG A 187 -1.63 1.05 -17.41
C ARG A 187 -3.09 1.15 -17.85
N LEU A 188 -3.89 1.85 -17.04
CA LEU A 188 -5.26 2.21 -17.43
C LEU A 188 -5.24 3.52 -18.23
N PRO A 189 -6.09 3.65 -19.26
CA PRO A 189 -6.28 4.90 -19.95
C PRO A 189 -6.71 6.01 -18.97
N ALA A 190 -6.16 7.20 -19.13
CA ALA A 190 -6.63 8.37 -18.38
C ALA A 190 -8.11 8.62 -18.69
N THR A 191 -8.92 8.86 -17.67
CA THR A 191 -10.33 9.23 -17.90
C THR A 191 -10.36 10.63 -18.50
N PRO A 192 -11.01 10.83 -19.67
CA PRO A 192 -11.24 12.18 -20.18
C PRO A 192 -12.00 12.99 -19.12
N ARG A 193 -11.49 14.17 -18.77
CA ARG A 193 -12.22 15.09 -17.89
C ARG A 193 -13.50 15.52 -18.61
N THR A 194 -14.64 15.25 -17.99
CA THR A 194 -15.91 15.78 -18.50
C THR A 194 -15.87 17.31 -18.45
N PRO A 195 -16.42 18.00 -19.48
CA PRO A 195 -16.38 19.47 -19.57
C PRO A 195 -17.02 20.21 -18.39
N THR A 196 -17.90 19.56 -17.64
CA THR A 196 -18.63 20.11 -16.49
C THR A 196 -17.74 20.50 -15.31
N GLU A 197 -16.55 19.89 -15.17
CA GLU A 197 -15.61 20.22 -14.07
C GLU A 197 -14.76 21.48 -14.34
N ARG A 198 -14.82 22.06 -15.55
CA ARG A 198 -14.11 23.30 -15.89
C ARG A 198 -14.84 24.57 -15.44
N SER A 199 -16.10 24.46 -15.04
CA SER A 199 -16.95 25.63 -14.77
C SER A 199 -16.95 26.12 -13.30
N HIS A 200 -16.31 25.42 -12.38
CA HIS A 200 -16.30 25.79 -10.96
C HIS A 200 -14.93 26.25 -10.43
N GLY A 201 -14.05 26.74 -11.32
CA GLY A 201 -12.71 27.22 -10.99
C GLY A 201 -12.47 28.71 -11.32
N HIS A 202 -13.48 29.55 -11.06
CA HIS A 202 -13.30 31.02 -11.07
C HIS A 202 -13.78 31.63 -9.78
#